data_800db39941e2fdc13327f46f796b593d
#
_entry.id   800db39941e2fdc13327f46f796b593d
#
_cell.length_a   1.000
_cell.length_b   1.000
_cell.length_c   1.000
_cell.angle_alpha   90.00
_cell.angle_beta   90.00
_cell.angle_gamma   90.00
#
_symmetry.space_group_name_H-M   'P 1'
#
loop_
_entity.id
_entity.type
_entity.pdbx_description
1 polymer ?
#
loop_
_entity_poly.entity_id
_entity_poly.type
_entity_poly.pdbx_seq_one_letter_code
_entity_poly.pdbx_strand_id
1 'polypeptide(L)'
;MKTIEVVAAIIHQGGRILATQRGYGEWKGMWEFPGGKMEAGETEEEAIVREIREELNVGIRVERKVCTVEYDYPQFHLRMHCFWCSIAEGVLELKEHQSARWL
;
A
#
# COMPACT_ATOMS: atom_id res chain seq x y z
N MET A 1 -16.54 -17.19 6.13
CA MET A 1 -16.03 -16.25 5.12
C MET A 1 -14.54 -16.02 5.32
N LYS A 2 -13.77 -16.09 4.26
CA LYS A 2 -12.32 -15.89 4.33
C LYS A 2 -11.99 -14.41 4.57
N THR A 3 -11.03 -14.15 5.46
CA THR A 3 -10.50 -12.81 5.68
C THR A 3 -9.21 -12.64 4.91
N ILE A 4 -9.11 -11.58 4.12
CA ILE A 4 -7.89 -11.21 3.40
C ILE A 4 -7.28 -10.00 4.11
N GLU A 5 -6.04 -10.18 4.60
CA GLU A 5 -5.28 -9.14 5.29
C GLU A 5 -4.41 -8.41 4.28
N VAL A 6 -4.58 -7.09 4.17
CA VAL A 6 -3.76 -6.27 3.29
C VAL A 6 -3.19 -5.09 4.07
N VAL A 7 -2.12 -4.52 3.54
CA VAL A 7 -1.48 -3.34 4.10
C VAL A 7 -1.46 -2.24 3.04
N ALA A 8 -1.56 -0.98 3.48
CA ALA A 8 -1.51 0.17 2.59
C ALA A 8 -0.62 1.25 3.20
N ALA A 9 0.21 1.88 2.37
CA ALA A 9 1.10 2.94 2.80
C ALA A 9 0.56 4.29 2.37
N ILE A 10 0.38 5.18 3.36
CA ILE A 10 0.08 6.57 3.11
C ILE A 10 1.43 7.29 3.17
N ILE A 11 2.06 7.44 2.01
CA ILE A 11 3.40 8.00 1.90
C ILE A 11 3.29 9.52 1.77
N HIS A 12 3.86 10.24 2.72
CA HIS A 12 3.83 11.71 2.71
C HIS A 12 5.21 12.29 2.38
N GLN A 13 5.20 13.43 1.70
CA GLN A 13 6.43 14.16 1.37
C GLN A 13 6.05 15.60 1.04
N GLY A 14 6.67 16.56 1.74
CA GLY A 14 6.45 17.98 1.48
C GLY A 14 5.00 18.42 1.62
N GLY A 15 4.26 17.85 2.56
CA GLY A 15 2.85 18.17 2.78
C GLY A 15 1.90 17.50 1.79
N ARG A 16 2.39 16.59 0.97
CA ARG A 16 1.58 15.87 -0.03
C ARG A 16 1.58 14.39 0.26
N ILE A 17 0.58 13.71 -0.27
CA ILE A 17 0.38 12.27 -0.10
C ILE A 17 0.40 11.59 -1.46
N LEU A 18 1.11 10.47 -1.56
CA LEU A 18 1.23 9.73 -2.80
C LEU A 18 0.01 8.85 -3.05
N ALA A 19 -0.63 9.03 -4.21
CA ALA A 19 -1.65 8.13 -4.71
C ALA A 19 -1.11 7.44 -5.96
N THR A 20 -1.44 6.16 -6.13
CA THR A 20 -0.99 5.37 -7.27
C THR A 20 -2.20 4.83 -8.03
N GLN A 21 -2.04 4.73 -9.35
CA GLN A 21 -3.10 4.22 -10.21
C GLN A 21 -2.77 2.80 -10.65
N ARG A 22 -3.68 1.87 -10.36
CA ARG A 22 -3.48 0.45 -10.66
C ARG A 22 -3.32 0.23 -12.16
N GLY A 23 -2.28 -0.51 -12.54
CA GLY A 23 -1.92 -0.72 -13.93
C GLY A 23 -2.47 -1.99 -14.57
N TYR A 24 -3.11 -2.88 -13.80
CA TYR A 24 -3.58 -4.16 -14.30
C TYR A 24 -4.73 -4.69 -13.46
N GLY A 25 -5.35 -5.78 -13.96
CA GLY A 25 -6.38 -6.50 -13.23
C GLY A 25 -7.77 -5.88 -13.36
N GLU A 26 -8.69 -6.41 -12.56
CA GLU A 26 -10.09 -6.00 -12.57
C GLU A 26 -10.29 -4.53 -12.20
N TRP A 27 -9.41 -4.02 -11.32
CA TRP A 27 -9.50 -2.66 -10.81
C TRP A 27 -8.54 -1.70 -11.53
N LYS A 28 -8.11 -2.04 -12.74
CA LYS A 28 -7.20 -1.20 -13.53
C LYS A 28 -7.76 0.22 -13.67
N GLY A 29 -6.90 1.21 -13.43
CA GLY A 29 -7.29 2.61 -13.53
C GLY A 29 -7.77 3.22 -12.22
N MET A 30 -8.01 2.41 -11.19
CA MET A 30 -8.42 2.91 -9.88
C MET A 30 -7.22 3.53 -9.15
N TRP A 31 -7.48 4.66 -8.51
CA TRP A 31 -6.47 5.33 -7.68
C TRP A 31 -6.55 4.77 -6.26
N GLU A 32 -5.39 4.53 -5.66
CA GLU A 32 -5.31 3.90 -4.35
C GLU A 32 -4.00 4.28 -3.66
N PHE A 33 -3.91 3.96 -2.36
CA PHE A 33 -2.63 3.97 -1.68
C PHE A 33 -1.90 2.67 -2.01
N PRO A 34 -0.57 2.72 -2.27
CA PRO A 34 0.17 1.50 -2.62
C PRO A 34 0.23 0.54 -1.44
N GLY A 35 0.26 -0.74 -1.75
CA GLY A 35 0.31 -1.80 -0.76
C GLY A 35 -0.10 -3.12 -1.37
N GLY A 36 -0.45 -4.09 -0.53
CA GLY A 36 -0.86 -5.40 -1.02
C GLY A 36 -1.11 -6.39 0.10
N LYS A 37 -1.22 -7.66 -0.27
CA LYS A 37 -1.54 -8.73 0.67
C LYS A 37 -0.36 -9.07 1.57
N MET A 38 -0.67 -9.34 2.83
CA MET A 38 0.32 -9.86 3.77
C MET A 38 0.65 -11.31 3.41
N GLU A 39 1.91 -11.69 3.61
CA GLU A 39 2.35 -13.06 3.47
C GLU A 39 2.38 -13.74 4.84
N ALA A 40 2.32 -15.07 4.85
CA ALA A 40 2.33 -15.82 6.09
C ALA A 40 3.61 -15.53 6.89
N GLY A 41 3.44 -15.28 8.19
CA GLY A 41 4.57 -15.02 9.07
C GLY A 41 5.08 -13.59 9.10
N GLU A 42 4.55 -12.71 8.26
CA GLU A 42 4.92 -11.30 8.29
C GLU A 42 4.15 -10.53 9.35
N THR A 43 4.82 -9.55 9.97
CA THR A 43 4.10 -8.52 10.71
C THR A 43 3.54 -7.54 9.68
N GLU A 44 2.59 -6.69 10.11
CA GLU A 44 2.02 -5.66 9.24
C GLU A 44 3.11 -4.73 8.71
N GLU A 45 4.04 -4.32 9.58
CA GLU A 45 5.12 -3.41 9.17
C GLU A 45 6.08 -4.07 8.19
N GLU A 46 6.43 -5.33 8.39
CA GLU A 46 7.26 -6.08 7.45
C GLU A 46 6.59 -6.17 6.08
N ALA A 47 5.28 -6.43 6.07
CA ALA A 47 4.52 -6.56 4.84
C ALA A 47 4.53 -5.26 4.05
N ILE A 48 4.29 -4.10 4.72
CA ILE A 48 4.23 -2.84 4.00
C ILE A 48 5.60 -2.42 3.46
N VAL A 49 6.66 -2.67 4.21
CA VAL A 49 8.03 -2.37 3.73
C VAL A 49 8.34 -3.21 2.49
N ARG A 50 8.03 -4.50 2.53
CA ARG A 50 8.23 -5.41 1.39
C ARG A 50 7.40 -5.00 0.17
N GLU A 51 6.11 -4.75 0.36
CA GLU A 51 5.22 -4.38 -0.74
C GLU A 51 5.68 -3.10 -1.44
N ILE A 52 6.06 -2.09 -0.67
CA ILE A 52 6.51 -0.83 -1.26
C ILE A 52 7.85 -1.00 -1.99
N ARG A 53 8.75 -1.83 -1.47
CA ARG A 53 10.00 -2.14 -2.17
C ARG A 53 9.71 -2.82 -3.51
N GLU A 54 8.79 -3.77 -3.54
CA GLU A 54 8.43 -4.49 -4.76
C GLU A 54 7.75 -3.58 -5.78
N GLU A 55 6.84 -2.72 -5.33
CA GLU A 55 6.01 -1.92 -6.23
C GLU A 55 6.63 -0.60 -6.66
N LEU A 56 7.37 0.06 -5.78
CA LEU A 56 7.89 1.41 -6.02
C LEU A 56 9.41 1.50 -5.94
N ASN A 57 10.09 0.42 -5.60
CA ASN A 57 11.55 0.35 -5.51
C ASN A 57 12.18 1.36 -4.54
N VAL A 58 11.48 1.68 -3.47
CA VAL A 58 12.00 2.56 -2.40
C VAL A 58 11.91 1.88 -1.05
N GLY A 59 12.78 2.28 -0.13
CA GLY A 59 12.69 1.89 1.26
C GLY A 59 11.93 2.96 2.02
N ILE A 60 10.91 2.54 2.77
CA ILE A 60 10.11 3.47 3.56
C ILE A 60 10.41 3.35 5.04
N ARG A 61 10.14 4.44 5.75
CA ARG A 61 10.08 4.44 7.20
C ARG A 61 8.60 4.39 7.58
N VAL A 62 8.22 3.40 8.37
CA VAL A 62 6.87 3.31 8.93
C VAL A 62 6.84 4.18 10.18
N GLU A 63 6.09 5.27 10.16
CA GLU A 63 6.07 6.22 11.28
C GLU A 63 5.01 5.85 12.31
N ARG A 64 3.80 5.46 11.85
CA ARG A 64 2.74 5.03 12.75
C ARG A 64 1.62 4.36 11.97
N LYS A 65 0.83 3.56 12.68
CA LYS A 65 -0.40 2.99 12.12
C LYS A 65 -1.51 4.03 12.24
N VAL A 66 -2.21 4.27 11.13
CA VAL A 66 -3.30 5.25 11.07
C VAL A 66 -4.62 4.62 11.47
N CYS A 67 -4.97 3.50 10.83
CA CYS A 67 -6.25 2.84 11.06
C CYS A 67 -6.28 1.44 10.46
N THR A 68 -7.33 0.69 10.80
CA THR A 68 -7.66 -0.56 10.14
C THR A 68 -9.04 -0.37 9.51
N VAL A 69 -9.14 -0.60 8.21
CA VAL A 69 -10.41 -0.54 7.47
C VAL A 69 -10.90 -1.95 7.25
N GLU A 70 -12.18 -2.20 7.54
CA GLU A 70 -12.78 -3.50 7.31
C GLU A 70 -13.98 -3.36 6.39
N TYR A 71 -14.08 -4.29 5.43
CA TYR A 71 -15.16 -4.26 4.46
C TYR A 71 -15.53 -5.67 4.01
N ASP A 72 -16.82 -5.94 3.92
CA ASP A 72 -17.32 -7.24 3.48
C ASP A 72 -17.68 -7.18 1.98
N TYR A 73 -16.90 -7.95 1.19
CA TYR A 73 -17.24 -8.25 -0.18
C TYR A 73 -18.08 -9.55 -0.22
N PRO A 74 -18.79 -9.83 -1.30
CA PRO A 74 -19.60 -11.06 -1.37
C PRO A 74 -18.79 -12.35 -1.11
N GLN A 75 -17.50 -12.38 -1.53
CA GLN A 75 -16.68 -13.59 -1.47
C GLN A 75 -15.71 -13.61 -0.29
N PHE A 76 -15.44 -12.46 0.34
CA PHE A 76 -14.45 -12.38 1.41
C PHE A 76 -14.61 -11.14 2.26
N HIS A 77 -13.99 -11.17 3.43
CA HIS A 77 -13.87 -10.03 4.32
C HIS A 77 -12.50 -9.40 4.11
N LEU A 78 -12.44 -8.11 3.80
CA LEU A 78 -11.19 -7.37 3.67
C LEU A 78 -10.84 -6.70 4.98
N ARG A 79 -9.59 -6.85 5.40
CA ARG A 79 -9.04 -6.10 6.53
C ARG A 79 -7.77 -5.41 6.06
N MET A 80 -7.82 -4.06 5.98
CA MET A 80 -6.71 -3.27 5.46
C MET A 80 -6.10 -2.42 6.56
N HIS A 81 -4.81 -2.65 6.79
CA HIS A 81 -4.03 -1.92 7.80
C HIS A 81 -3.28 -0.77 7.13
N CYS A 82 -3.59 0.47 7.51
CA CYS A 82 -3.05 1.67 6.88
C CYS A 82 -1.97 2.31 7.75
N PHE A 83 -0.84 2.63 7.13
CA PHE A 83 0.33 3.18 7.82
C PHE A 83 0.76 4.51 7.24
N TRP A 84 1.12 5.45 8.12
CA TRP A 84 1.72 6.72 7.76
C TRP A 84 3.21 6.50 7.57
N CYS A 85 3.74 6.82 6.38
CA CYS A 85 5.10 6.47 5.99
C CYS A 85 5.80 7.62 5.30
N SER A 86 7.14 7.58 5.30
CA SER A 86 7.96 8.47 4.51
C SER A 86 8.99 7.66 3.73
N ILE A 87 9.53 8.24 2.64
CA ILE A 87 10.57 7.60 1.86
C ILE A 87 11.89 7.81 2.59
N ALA A 88 12.55 6.70 2.96
CA ALA A 88 13.83 6.72 3.65
C ALA A 88 15.01 6.61 2.70
N GLU A 89 14.85 5.89 1.58
CA GLU A 89 15.92 5.68 0.60
C GLU A 89 15.35 5.34 -0.77
N GLY A 90 16.16 5.56 -1.80
CA GLY A 90 15.83 5.18 -3.16
C GLY A 90 15.07 6.25 -3.94
N VAL A 91 14.88 5.99 -5.22
CA VAL A 91 14.16 6.85 -6.14
C VAL A 91 12.89 6.13 -6.58
N LEU A 92 11.75 6.81 -6.48
CA LEU A 92 10.46 6.24 -6.81
C LEU A 92 10.43 5.74 -8.25
N GLU A 93 10.03 4.48 -8.42
CA GLU A 93 9.98 3.83 -9.72
C GLU A 93 8.73 2.96 -9.77
N LEU A 94 7.86 3.21 -10.74
CA LEU A 94 6.61 2.46 -10.87
C LEU A 94 6.87 1.11 -11.53
N LYS A 95 6.72 0.03 -10.76
CA LYS A 95 6.91 -1.34 -11.24
C LYS A 95 5.60 -1.99 -11.67
N GLU A 96 4.51 -1.67 -10.98
CA GLU A 96 3.22 -2.32 -11.19
C GLU A 96 2.09 -1.35 -11.44
N HIS A 97 2.27 -0.06 -11.13
CA HIS A 97 1.26 0.96 -11.32
C HIS A 97 1.46 1.67 -12.65
N GLN A 98 0.38 2.17 -13.25
CA GLN A 98 0.49 2.90 -14.51
C GLN A 98 0.73 4.40 -14.30
N SER A 99 0.46 4.93 -13.11
CA SER A 99 0.68 6.33 -12.80
C SER A 99 0.78 6.56 -11.30
N ALA A 100 1.35 7.69 -10.92
CA ALA A 100 1.42 8.12 -9.53
C ALA A 100 1.25 9.63 -9.48
N ARG A 101 0.67 10.12 -8.39
CA ARG A 101 0.43 11.56 -8.19
C ARG A 101 0.59 11.93 -6.73
N TRP A 102 1.28 13.04 -6.49
CA TRP A 102 1.34 13.65 -5.16
C TRP A 102 0.16 14.60 -5.00
N LEU A 103 -0.66 14.34 -4.00
CA LEU A 103 -1.87 15.13 -3.73
C LEU A 103 -1.71 16.09 -2.58
#